data_a090a13f088b632020db656889160ebe
#
_entry.id   a090a13f088b632020db656889160ebe
#
_cell.length_a   1.000
_cell.length_b   1.000
_cell.length_c   1.000
_cell.angle_alpha   90.00
_cell.angle_beta   90.00
_cell.angle_gamma   90.00
#
_symmetry.space_group_name_H-M   'P 1'
#
loop_
_entity.id
_entity.type
_entity.pdbx_description
1 polymer ?
#
loop_
_entity_poly.entity_id
_entity_poly.type
_entity_poly.pdbx_seq_one_letter_code
_entity_poly.pdbx_strand_id
1 'polypeptide(L)'
;MMNSRFGGSPLGGRRREVAVADSGTSRPEIQQKTMCGQVRKLLDFISPACPRTEAEKSEKRQDSPKKQSRGCAMDTAEFRKRGREMVDYIADYLESISQRRVTPNVEPGYLRNLIPSAAPKKGEDWDDIMKDVERYIMPGVTHWQHPRFHAYFPAGNAYPSILADMLSDAIGCVGFSWAASPACTELETIMLDWLGKMIGLPEDFLCLSDKSKGGGVIQGSASDCILVNLLAARHSAIKKLKQEKPFVEEGTLLSSLMAYCSKEAHSSVEKAAMIGFVKLRILDTDEKFQLRGETLAKAMEEDRNMGLKPFFVAATLGTTSCCSFDPISEIGPVCEKFGVWLHVDAAYAGSALICPEFQHLLRGIEYAMSFNMNPNKWMLVNFDCSTMWVKDRFKLTQALVVDPLYLQHSFSDKSIDYRHWGIPLSRRFRSLKLWFVIRKYGVEGLQKYIREHVRLAKKFESLIRKDDRFIVANQVHFGLVCFRLKGSNSLNQKLLSSINASGKLHMVPASLSGNYVIRFCVCAQHATDADIIHAWDVITMFTEEILELMKVDMTKEEIAEEEEEEEEEEEEVEEEEEEKEIKEHVEESVDEVFLLERKRSQQNLLEDTGIAIRIFARTEIIGWKSL
;
A
#
# COMPACT_ATOMS: atom_id res chain seq x y z
N MET A 1 10.24 -50.91 45.44
CA MET A 1 10.53 -51.09 46.85
C MET A 1 10.35 -49.80 47.54
N MET A 2 9.26 -49.70 48.22
CA MET A 2 9.04 -49.35 49.63
C MET A 2 9.41 -47.90 49.99
N ASN A 3 8.43 -47.08 50.21
CA ASN A 3 7.71 -46.75 51.48
C ASN A 3 8.51 -45.79 52.34
N SER A 4 8.04 -44.77 52.96
CA SER A 4 6.77 -44.41 53.60
C SER A 4 6.92 -42.98 54.17
N ARG A 5 5.93 -42.14 54.05
CA ARG A 5 4.83 -41.85 54.99
C ARG A 5 5.13 -40.90 56.16
N PHE A 6 4.19 -39.93 56.32
CA PHE A 6 3.63 -39.23 57.49
C PHE A 6 4.38 -38.00 57.96
N GLY A 7 3.79 -36.91 58.28
CA GLY A 7 2.41 -36.52 58.57
C GLY A 7 2.43 -35.31 59.48
N GLY A 8 1.36 -34.55 59.46
CA GLY A 8 0.89 -33.81 60.61
C GLY A 8 0.75 -32.30 60.53
N SER A 9 -0.46 -31.83 60.25
CA SER A 9 -1.03 -30.58 60.75
C SER A 9 -1.38 -30.73 62.28
N PRO A 10 -1.95 -29.75 63.00
CA PRO A 10 -2.52 -28.43 62.70
C PRO A 10 -2.41 -27.40 63.85
N LEU A 11 -3.26 -26.28 63.74
CA LEU A 11 -3.74 -25.36 64.76
C LEU A 11 -2.87 -24.10 64.96
N GLY A 12 -3.38 -22.93 65.03
CA GLY A 12 -4.65 -22.30 65.34
C GLY A 12 -4.49 -20.78 65.35
N GLY A 13 -5.37 -20.11 64.84
CA GLY A 13 -6.35 -19.18 65.30
C GLY A 13 -5.88 -17.94 65.99
N ARG A 14 -6.30 -16.77 65.44
CA ARG A 14 -7.01 -15.69 66.16
C ARG A 14 -7.46 -14.59 65.19
N ARG A 15 -8.77 -14.45 65.08
CA ARG A 15 -9.45 -13.25 64.65
C ARG A 15 -9.21 -12.12 65.65
N ARG A 16 -9.04 -10.87 65.15
CA ARG A 16 -9.44 -9.66 65.87
C ARG A 16 -10.25 -8.79 64.91
N GLU A 17 -11.52 -8.70 65.16
CA GLU A 17 -12.40 -7.60 64.77
C GLU A 17 -12.01 -6.36 65.63
N VAL A 18 -11.92 -5.20 64.99
CA VAL A 18 -12.15 -3.92 65.66
C VAL A 18 -12.83 -2.95 64.70
N ALA A 19 -14.08 -2.74 65.02
CA ALA A 19 -14.93 -1.56 65.00
C ALA A 19 -14.79 -0.49 63.91
N VAL A 20 -15.93 -0.28 63.31
CA VAL A 20 -16.45 0.88 62.57
C VAL A 20 -16.37 2.15 63.46
N ALA A 21 -15.84 3.25 62.92
CA ALA A 21 -16.15 4.61 63.34
C ALA A 21 -16.43 5.44 62.10
N ASP A 22 -17.66 5.84 62.00
CA ASP A 22 -18.26 6.79 61.08
C ASP A 22 -17.74 8.21 61.46
N SER A 23 -17.17 8.97 60.50
CA SER A 23 -17.12 10.43 60.59
C SER A 23 -17.12 11.03 59.19
N GLY A 24 -18.27 11.59 58.82
CA GLY A 24 -18.43 12.37 57.61
C GLY A 24 -17.57 13.61 57.57
N THR A 25 -17.01 13.88 56.40
CA THR A 25 -16.71 15.26 55.99
C THR A 25 -16.63 15.34 54.47
N SER A 26 -17.54 16.09 53.94
CA SER A 26 -17.56 16.99 52.76
C SER A 26 -16.52 16.78 51.65
N ARG A 27 -16.99 16.48 50.45
CA ARG A 27 -16.30 16.72 49.19
C ARG A 27 -15.93 18.21 49.02
N PRO A 28 -14.75 18.56 48.52
CA PRO A 28 -14.55 19.84 47.85
C PRO A 28 -14.76 19.69 46.33
N GLU A 29 -15.72 20.47 45.82
CA GLU A 29 -15.78 20.87 44.42
C GLU A 29 -14.46 21.53 44.01
N ILE A 30 -13.70 20.92 43.12
CA ILE A 30 -12.53 21.55 42.48
C ILE A 30 -13.02 22.22 41.19
N GLN A 31 -13.12 23.53 41.27
CA GLN A 31 -13.42 24.46 40.21
C GLN A 31 -12.52 24.31 38.99
N GLN A 32 -13.11 24.09 37.84
CA GLN A 32 -12.51 24.25 36.51
C GLN A 32 -12.16 25.73 36.20
N LYS A 33 -11.20 26.32 36.83
CA LYS A 33 -10.78 27.71 36.55
C LYS A 33 -9.26 27.96 36.60
N THR A 34 -8.39 26.97 36.49
CA THR A 34 -6.94 27.22 36.68
C THR A 34 -6.02 26.71 35.56
N MET A 35 -6.55 26.33 34.38
CA MET A 35 -5.68 25.90 33.25
C MET A 35 -5.37 27.00 32.23
N CYS A 36 -6.08 28.11 32.23
CA CYS A 36 -5.82 29.21 31.28
C CYS A 36 -4.70 30.18 31.76
N GLY A 37 -4.38 30.15 33.02
CA GLY A 37 -3.35 31.03 33.62
C GLY A 37 -1.91 30.54 33.54
N GLN A 38 -1.71 29.24 33.42
CA GLN A 38 -0.34 28.66 33.37
C GLN A 38 0.27 28.67 31.97
N VAL A 39 -0.51 28.63 30.93
CA VAL A 39 0.00 28.74 29.54
C VAL A 39 0.47 30.16 29.24
N ARG A 40 -0.14 31.18 29.85
CA ARG A 40 0.29 32.57 29.68
C ARG A 40 1.63 32.85 30.43
N LYS A 41 1.91 32.18 31.52
CA LYS A 41 3.19 32.30 32.24
C LYS A 41 4.36 31.57 31.60
N LEU A 42 4.11 30.56 30.76
CA LEU A 42 5.16 29.88 30.00
C LEU A 42 5.63 30.69 28.77
N LEU A 43 4.79 31.57 28.23
CA LEU A 43 5.15 32.45 27.12
C LEU A 43 5.98 33.64 27.57
N ASP A 44 5.89 34.04 28.85
CA ASP A 44 6.70 35.14 29.42
C ASP A 44 8.12 34.72 29.80
N PHE A 45 8.43 33.40 29.78
CA PHE A 45 9.77 32.90 30.15
C PHE A 45 10.75 32.75 28.97
N ILE A 46 10.31 33.01 27.73
CA ILE A 46 11.11 32.80 26.51
C ILE A 46 11.59 34.13 25.87
N SER A 47 11.44 35.26 26.53
CA SER A 47 11.96 36.53 25.99
C SER A 47 12.85 37.23 26.97
N PRO A 48 14.17 37.25 26.79
CA PRO A 48 15.02 38.15 27.55
C PRO A 48 14.79 39.58 27.08
N ALA A 49 14.31 40.43 27.96
CA ALA A 49 14.10 41.85 27.73
C ALA A 49 15.46 42.56 27.53
N CYS A 50 15.62 43.18 26.39
CA CYS A 50 16.67 44.19 26.15
C CYS A 50 16.23 45.53 26.77
N PRO A 51 17.09 46.25 27.50
CA PRO A 51 16.70 47.50 28.17
C PRO A 51 16.47 48.62 27.15
N ARG A 52 15.35 49.32 27.33
CA ARG A 52 15.05 50.55 26.61
C ARG A 52 15.81 51.73 27.25
N THR A 53 16.66 52.38 26.49
CA THR A 53 17.16 53.73 26.80
C THR A 53 16.20 54.76 26.21
N GLU A 54 15.73 55.64 27.07
CA GLU A 54 15.02 56.85 26.64
C GLU A 54 16.03 57.85 26.04
N ALA A 55 15.75 58.30 24.81
CA ALA A 55 16.24 59.60 24.31
C ALA A 55 15.38 60.10 23.15
N GLU A 56 14.73 61.20 23.42
CA GLU A 56 14.48 62.39 22.59
C GLU A 56 13.48 62.33 21.41
N LYS A 57 12.47 63.15 21.65
CA LYS A 57 11.54 63.75 20.65
C LYS A 57 12.31 64.65 19.71
N SER A 58 12.12 64.47 18.38
CA SER A 58 12.03 65.62 17.46
C SER A 58 11.56 65.21 16.05
N GLU A 59 10.57 65.94 15.58
CA GLU A 59 10.25 66.38 14.22
C GLU A 59 9.75 65.39 13.17
N LYS A 60 8.49 65.65 12.81
CA LYS A 60 7.78 65.21 11.61
C LYS A 60 8.53 65.63 10.33
N ARG A 61 8.86 64.64 9.52
CA ARG A 61 8.90 64.82 8.05
C ARG A 61 8.10 63.72 7.42
N GLN A 62 7.08 64.10 6.69
CA GLN A 62 6.36 63.28 5.73
C GLN A 62 7.33 62.96 4.58
N ASP A 63 7.82 61.74 4.54
CA ASP A 63 8.41 61.15 3.37
C ASP A 63 7.53 59.99 2.94
N SER A 64 7.03 60.07 1.72
CA SER A 64 6.35 58.98 0.99
C SER A 64 7.23 57.73 1.02
N PRO A 65 6.67 56.52 1.23
CA PRO A 65 7.47 55.30 1.30
C PRO A 65 8.08 55.04 -0.09
N LYS A 66 9.39 55.32 -0.21
CA LYS A 66 10.20 54.73 -1.27
C LYS A 66 10.04 53.23 -1.18
N LYS A 67 9.53 52.59 -2.22
CA LYS A 67 9.63 51.16 -2.44
C LYS A 67 11.12 50.76 -2.35
N GLN A 68 11.59 50.42 -1.15
CA GLN A 68 12.86 49.76 -1.02
C GLN A 68 12.73 48.45 -1.78
N SER A 69 13.61 48.18 -2.71
CA SER A 69 13.82 46.87 -3.31
C SER A 69 14.12 45.90 -2.17
N ARG A 70 13.08 45.21 -1.69
CA ARG A 70 13.23 44.16 -0.73
C ARG A 70 14.17 43.13 -1.34
N GLY A 71 15.25 42.81 -0.64
CA GLY A 71 16.17 41.72 -1.03
C GLY A 71 15.39 40.42 -1.20
N CYS A 72 15.93 39.52 -1.98
CA CYS A 72 15.36 38.22 -2.39
C CYS A 72 14.98 37.26 -1.22
N ALA A 73 15.17 37.66 0.06
CA ALA A 73 14.92 36.84 1.24
C ALA A 73 13.65 37.31 1.99
N MET A 74 12.77 36.36 2.29
CA MET A 74 11.59 36.56 3.14
C MET A 74 12.01 36.93 4.57
N ASP A 75 11.56 38.07 5.09
CA ASP A 75 11.80 38.46 6.47
C ASP A 75 10.79 37.80 7.46
N THR A 76 11.04 37.96 8.76
CA THR A 76 10.20 37.37 9.82
C THR A 76 8.76 37.89 9.79
N ALA A 77 8.53 39.15 9.38
CA ALA A 77 7.19 39.73 9.32
C ALA A 77 6.41 39.15 8.13
N GLU A 78 7.07 39.02 7.00
CA GLU A 78 6.51 38.37 5.81
C GLU A 78 6.27 36.88 6.07
N PHE A 79 7.20 36.15 6.66
CA PHE A 79 6.99 34.76 7.05
C PHE A 79 5.77 34.58 7.95
N ARG A 80 5.56 35.45 8.95
CA ARG A 80 4.35 35.39 9.79
C ARG A 80 3.07 35.64 8.99
N LYS A 81 3.09 36.57 8.06
CA LYS A 81 1.95 36.85 7.18
C LYS A 81 1.65 35.64 6.31
N ARG A 82 2.64 35.18 5.54
CA ARG A 82 2.50 34.09 4.58
C ARG A 82 2.20 32.74 5.25
N GLY A 83 2.77 32.50 6.45
CA GLY A 83 2.46 31.32 7.25
C GLY A 83 1.00 31.24 7.71
N ARG A 84 0.37 32.38 8.05
CA ARG A 84 -1.07 32.43 8.36
C ARG A 84 -1.91 32.14 7.11
N GLU A 85 -1.61 32.82 5.99
CA GLU A 85 -2.26 32.59 4.71
C GLU A 85 -2.15 31.13 4.26
N MET A 86 -1.00 30.49 4.49
CA MET A 86 -0.81 29.07 4.17
C MET A 86 -1.63 28.13 5.06
N VAL A 87 -1.77 28.44 6.35
CA VAL A 87 -2.62 27.66 7.26
C VAL A 87 -4.09 27.77 6.86
N ASP A 88 -4.56 28.97 6.51
CA ASP A 88 -5.91 29.18 6.01
C ASP A 88 -6.12 28.44 4.69
N TYR A 89 -5.21 28.55 3.74
CA TYR A 89 -5.24 27.83 2.46
C TYR A 89 -5.32 26.29 2.65
N ILE A 90 -4.53 25.72 3.58
CA ILE A 90 -4.55 24.27 3.88
C ILE A 90 -5.88 23.86 4.48
N ALA A 91 -6.45 24.68 5.37
CA ALA A 91 -7.74 24.40 5.99
C ALA A 91 -8.87 24.42 4.94
N ASP A 92 -8.93 25.48 4.13
CA ASP A 92 -9.91 25.66 3.04
C ASP A 92 -9.80 24.52 2.00
N TYR A 93 -8.57 24.11 1.64
CA TYR A 93 -8.33 22.98 0.74
C TYR A 93 -8.93 21.69 1.29
N LEU A 94 -8.68 21.36 2.55
CA LEU A 94 -9.18 20.13 3.17
C LEU A 94 -10.69 20.16 3.40
N GLU A 95 -11.27 21.31 3.72
CA GLU A 95 -12.73 21.47 3.87
C GLU A 95 -13.46 21.34 2.53
N SER A 96 -12.90 21.91 1.47
CA SER A 96 -13.50 21.92 0.14
C SER A 96 -13.09 20.75 -0.76
N ILE A 97 -12.25 19.82 -0.28
CA ILE A 97 -11.66 18.75 -1.09
C ILE A 97 -12.71 17.88 -1.80
N SER A 98 -13.89 17.68 -1.19
CA SER A 98 -15.01 16.90 -1.76
C SER A 98 -15.62 17.55 -3.01
N GLN A 99 -15.34 18.82 -3.29
CA GLN A 99 -15.79 19.54 -4.48
C GLN A 99 -14.84 19.35 -5.66
N ARG A 100 -13.63 18.85 -5.44
CA ARG A 100 -12.63 18.58 -6.47
C ARG A 100 -12.85 17.21 -7.10
N ARG A 101 -12.28 16.96 -8.29
CA ARG A 101 -12.18 15.59 -8.83
C ARG A 101 -11.24 14.78 -7.96
N VAL A 102 -11.52 13.49 -7.78
CA VAL A 102 -10.64 12.60 -7.00
C VAL A 102 -9.28 12.43 -7.68
N THR A 103 -9.30 12.21 -8.99
CA THR A 103 -8.13 12.04 -9.85
C THR A 103 -8.04 13.17 -10.87
N PRO A 104 -6.84 13.61 -11.24
CA PRO A 104 -6.65 14.63 -12.25
C PRO A 104 -7.12 14.15 -13.63
N ASN A 105 -7.45 15.12 -14.49
CA ASN A 105 -7.74 14.88 -15.90
C ASN A 105 -6.63 15.52 -16.73
N VAL A 106 -5.45 14.97 -16.68
CA VAL A 106 -4.24 15.47 -17.36
C VAL A 106 -3.49 14.33 -18.01
N GLU A 107 -2.79 14.62 -19.09
CA GLU A 107 -1.93 13.67 -19.79
C GLU A 107 -0.46 13.78 -19.33
N PRO A 108 0.35 12.72 -19.47
CA PRO A 108 1.77 12.79 -19.17
C PRO A 108 2.47 13.93 -19.91
N GLY A 109 3.22 14.75 -19.17
CA GLY A 109 3.91 15.91 -19.72
C GLY A 109 3.11 17.21 -19.68
N TYR A 110 1.88 17.24 -19.17
CA TYR A 110 1.04 18.45 -19.10
C TYR A 110 1.76 19.65 -18.47
N LEU A 111 2.48 19.41 -17.38
CA LEU A 111 3.15 20.46 -16.60
C LEU A 111 4.35 21.06 -17.36
N ARG A 112 5.00 20.26 -18.20
CA ARG A 112 6.16 20.69 -19.00
C ARG A 112 5.82 21.83 -19.97
N ASN A 113 4.58 21.88 -20.45
CA ASN A 113 4.11 22.90 -21.39
C ASN A 113 3.61 24.17 -20.69
N LEU A 114 3.43 24.12 -19.37
CA LEU A 114 2.88 25.22 -18.57
C LEU A 114 3.95 25.97 -17.76
N ILE A 115 5.02 25.28 -17.38
CA ILE A 115 6.11 25.84 -16.59
C ILE A 115 7.29 26.20 -17.52
N PRO A 116 7.98 27.34 -17.31
CA PRO A 116 9.17 27.71 -18.07
C PRO A 116 10.23 26.62 -18.07
N SER A 117 10.95 26.45 -19.18
CA SER A 117 11.99 25.45 -19.34
C SER A 117 13.27 25.72 -18.52
N ALA A 118 13.40 26.92 -17.95
CA ALA A 118 14.53 27.33 -17.12
C ALA A 118 14.07 28.07 -15.88
N ALA A 119 14.83 27.93 -14.79
CA ALA A 119 14.56 28.65 -13.55
C ALA A 119 14.63 30.16 -13.72
N PRO A 120 13.80 30.93 -13.01
CA PRO A 120 13.82 32.39 -13.08
C PRO A 120 15.16 32.92 -12.55
N LYS A 121 15.72 33.93 -13.27
CA LYS A 121 16.99 34.56 -12.87
C LYS A 121 16.84 35.50 -11.66
N LYS A 122 15.65 35.95 -11.39
CA LYS A 122 15.30 36.78 -10.24
C LYS A 122 14.17 36.11 -9.47
N GLY A 123 14.14 36.29 -8.14
CA GLY A 123 13.02 35.85 -7.33
C GLY A 123 11.71 36.51 -7.74
N GLU A 124 10.62 35.81 -7.56
CA GLU A 124 9.25 36.19 -7.92
C GLU A 124 8.45 36.52 -6.66
N ASP A 125 7.34 37.24 -6.84
CA ASP A 125 6.47 37.56 -5.72
C ASP A 125 5.70 36.33 -5.23
N TRP A 126 5.55 36.20 -3.91
CA TRP A 126 4.87 35.06 -3.26
C TRP A 126 3.45 34.85 -3.81
N ASP A 127 2.71 35.93 -4.05
CA ASP A 127 1.34 35.83 -4.53
C ASP A 127 1.26 35.27 -5.96
N ASP A 128 2.28 35.47 -6.79
CA ASP A 128 2.36 34.87 -8.13
C ASP A 128 2.73 33.40 -8.06
N ILE A 129 3.65 33.03 -7.16
CA ILE A 129 3.97 31.62 -6.88
C ILE A 129 2.71 30.86 -6.44
N MET A 130 1.90 31.41 -5.53
CA MET A 130 0.67 30.76 -5.06
C MET A 130 -0.41 30.67 -6.14
N LYS A 131 -0.51 31.66 -7.04
CA LYS A 131 -1.38 31.56 -8.22
C LYS A 131 -0.97 30.42 -9.14
N ASP A 132 0.34 30.21 -9.33
CA ASP A 132 0.86 29.14 -10.16
C ASP A 132 0.64 27.76 -9.51
N VAL A 133 0.68 27.66 -8.18
CA VAL A 133 0.28 26.44 -7.45
C VAL A 133 -1.15 26.05 -7.80
N GLU A 134 -2.12 26.98 -7.68
CA GLU A 134 -3.53 26.70 -8.00
C GLU A 134 -3.76 26.47 -9.50
N ARG A 135 -3.08 27.23 -10.36
CA ARG A 135 -3.31 27.17 -11.80
C ARG A 135 -2.66 25.99 -12.48
N TYR A 136 -1.45 25.59 -12.06
CA TYR A 136 -0.63 24.60 -12.77
C TYR A 136 -0.42 23.32 -11.99
N ILE A 137 -0.22 23.40 -10.65
CA ILE A 137 0.14 22.23 -9.83
C ILE A 137 -1.10 21.50 -9.36
N MET A 138 -2.05 22.19 -8.71
CA MET A 138 -3.24 21.58 -8.12
C MET A 138 -4.12 20.81 -9.11
N PRO A 139 -4.27 21.21 -10.38
CA PRO A 139 -5.03 20.43 -11.38
C PRO A 139 -4.45 19.04 -11.67
N GLY A 140 -3.16 18.81 -11.41
CA GLY A 140 -2.49 17.51 -11.60
C GLY A 140 -2.38 16.67 -10.33
N VAL A 141 -2.95 17.12 -9.21
CA VAL A 141 -2.88 16.41 -7.93
C VAL A 141 -3.97 15.35 -7.85
N THR A 142 -3.60 14.12 -7.51
CA THR A 142 -4.53 13.10 -7.04
C THR A 142 -4.80 13.33 -5.55
N HIS A 143 -6.06 13.57 -5.19
CA HIS A 143 -6.43 14.00 -3.84
C HIS A 143 -6.62 12.80 -2.89
N TRP A 144 -5.53 12.32 -2.28
CA TRP A 144 -5.53 11.14 -1.39
C TRP A 144 -6.41 11.28 -0.14
N GLN A 145 -6.70 12.51 0.29
CA GLN A 145 -7.57 12.80 1.43
C GLN A 145 -9.05 12.97 1.05
N HIS A 146 -9.36 12.84 -0.25
CA HIS A 146 -10.72 12.98 -0.75
C HIS A 146 -11.61 11.84 -0.21
N PRO A 147 -12.87 12.11 0.24
CA PRO A 147 -13.76 11.07 0.77
C PRO A 147 -14.13 9.96 -0.22
N ARG A 148 -13.92 10.20 -1.52
CA ARG A 148 -14.17 9.25 -2.62
C ARG A 148 -12.87 8.59 -3.15
N PHE A 149 -11.75 8.76 -2.45
CA PHE A 149 -10.50 8.07 -2.73
C PHE A 149 -10.46 6.75 -1.95
N HIS A 150 -10.56 5.63 -2.67
CA HIS A 150 -10.63 4.26 -2.12
C HIS A 150 -9.51 3.36 -2.64
N ALA A 151 -8.47 3.95 -3.22
CA ALA A 151 -7.33 3.25 -3.80
C ALA A 151 -6.23 2.98 -2.75
N TYR A 152 -5.39 1.98 -3.02
CA TYR A 152 -4.23 1.62 -2.19
C TYR A 152 -4.58 1.33 -0.72
N PHE A 153 -3.87 1.97 0.21
CA PHE A 153 -4.16 2.08 1.63
C PHE A 153 -4.16 3.56 2.04
N PRO A 154 -4.74 3.94 3.18
CA PRO A 154 -4.75 5.32 3.63
C PRO A 154 -3.34 5.94 3.63
N ALA A 155 -3.23 7.21 3.23
CA ALA A 155 -2.10 8.07 3.55
C ALA A 155 -2.50 8.89 4.77
N GLY A 156 -1.91 8.61 5.92
CA GLY A 156 -2.23 9.29 7.17
C GLY A 156 -2.08 10.80 7.02
N ASN A 157 -3.09 11.54 7.47
CA ASN A 157 -3.06 13.00 7.50
C ASN A 157 -3.93 13.51 8.66
N ALA A 158 -3.45 14.50 9.39
CA ALA A 158 -4.21 15.18 10.42
C ALA A 158 -3.58 16.52 10.75
N TYR A 159 -4.36 17.51 11.12
CA TYR A 159 -3.85 18.84 11.49
C TYR A 159 -2.73 18.81 12.55
N PRO A 160 -2.81 18.01 13.64
CA PRO A 160 -1.71 17.91 14.58
C PRO A 160 -0.40 17.41 13.96
N SER A 161 -0.49 16.48 13.01
CA SER A 161 0.67 15.95 12.30
C SER A 161 1.31 16.99 11.37
N ILE A 162 0.47 17.75 10.63
CA ILE A 162 0.91 18.86 9.76
C ILE A 162 1.65 19.93 10.58
N LEU A 163 1.07 20.35 11.71
CA LEU A 163 1.69 21.36 12.60
C LEU A 163 3.00 20.85 13.20
N ALA A 164 3.10 19.57 13.50
CA ALA A 164 4.33 18.97 14.00
C ALA A 164 5.43 18.90 12.94
N ASP A 165 5.10 18.58 11.69
CA ASP A 165 6.04 18.62 10.57
C ASP A 165 6.50 20.06 10.29
N MET A 166 5.59 21.04 10.31
CA MET A 166 5.94 22.46 10.19
C MET A 166 6.94 22.89 11.27
N LEU A 167 6.74 22.46 12.52
CA LEU A 167 7.68 22.74 13.61
C LEU A 167 9.00 21.98 13.42
N SER A 168 8.97 20.72 13.03
CA SER A 168 10.15 19.89 12.75
C SER A 168 11.05 20.53 11.69
N ASP A 169 10.45 21.03 10.61
CA ASP A 169 11.16 21.71 9.53
C ASP A 169 11.75 23.05 9.98
N ALA A 170 11.02 23.79 10.84
CA ALA A 170 11.53 25.03 11.43
C ALA A 170 12.70 24.81 12.40
N ILE A 171 12.71 23.73 13.19
CA ILE A 171 13.84 23.33 14.05
C ILE A 171 15.06 22.98 13.19
N GLY A 172 14.87 22.30 12.05
CA GLY A 172 15.92 22.01 11.07
C GLY A 172 17.06 21.13 11.58
N CYS A 173 16.84 20.33 12.63
CA CYS A 173 17.88 19.45 13.15
C CYS A 173 18.01 18.16 12.30
N VAL A 174 19.23 17.58 12.31
CA VAL A 174 19.54 16.31 11.68
C VAL A 174 19.84 15.28 12.75
N GLY A 175 18.86 14.43 13.08
CA GLY A 175 18.86 13.55 14.24
C GLY A 175 19.55 12.20 14.00
N PHE A 176 20.78 12.18 13.48
CA PHE A 176 21.48 10.91 13.23
C PHE A 176 22.11 10.29 14.49
N SER A 177 22.46 11.11 15.49
CA SER A 177 23.00 10.65 16.78
C SER A 177 22.44 11.46 17.95
N TRP A 178 22.66 10.97 19.16
CA TRP A 178 22.29 11.71 20.38
C TRP A 178 23.01 13.06 20.48
N ALA A 179 24.28 13.10 20.14
CA ALA A 179 25.06 14.34 20.16
C ALA A 179 24.57 15.38 19.12
N ALA A 180 24.08 14.93 17.97
CA ALA A 180 23.55 15.82 16.94
C ALA A 180 22.22 16.46 17.35
N SER A 181 21.36 15.74 18.07
CA SER A 181 20.11 16.24 18.66
C SER A 181 19.62 15.30 19.77
N PRO A 182 19.93 15.57 21.04
CA PRO A 182 19.48 14.72 22.14
C PRO A 182 17.96 14.50 22.16
N ALA A 183 17.20 15.59 22.05
CA ALA A 183 15.73 15.52 22.06
C ALA A 183 15.14 14.66 20.91
N CYS A 184 15.77 14.69 19.74
CA CYS A 184 15.34 13.87 18.60
C CYS A 184 15.50 12.38 18.91
N THR A 185 16.64 11.96 19.46
CA THR A 185 16.93 10.57 19.81
C THR A 185 16.08 10.10 21.00
N GLU A 186 16.00 10.88 22.08
CA GLU A 186 15.22 10.53 23.26
C GLU A 186 13.73 10.40 22.96
N LEU A 187 13.16 11.37 22.25
CA LEU A 187 11.74 11.34 21.91
C LEU A 187 11.41 10.17 20.98
N GLU A 188 12.28 9.83 20.02
CA GLU A 188 12.05 8.68 19.14
C GLU A 188 12.03 7.38 19.94
N THR A 189 12.98 7.19 20.84
CA THR A 189 13.04 6.01 21.73
C THR A 189 11.76 5.87 22.57
N ILE A 190 11.33 6.97 23.21
CA ILE A 190 10.12 6.98 24.05
C ILE A 190 8.88 6.71 23.22
N MET A 191 8.74 7.34 22.05
CA MET A 191 7.57 7.17 21.20
C MET A 191 7.43 5.76 20.65
N LEU A 192 8.55 5.12 20.32
CA LEU A 192 8.52 3.74 19.85
C LEU A 192 8.18 2.76 20.97
N ASP A 193 8.64 3.00 22.19
CA ASP A 193 8.22 2.19 23.33
C ASP A 193 6.73 2.40 23.68
N TRP A 194 6.24 3.63 23.61
CA TRP A 194 4.79 3.89 23.77
C TRP A 194 3.98 3.16 22.71
N LEU A 195 4.35 3.30 21.44
CA LEU A 195 3.64 2.66 20.34
C LEU A 195 3.74 1.13 20.42
N GLY A 196 4.92 0.58 20.74
CA GLY A 196 5.10 -0.85 20.95
C GLY A 196 4.16 -1.41 22.02
N LYS A 197 4.04 -0.71 23.17
CA LYS A 197 3.08 -1.06 24.24
C LYS A 197 1.62 -0.94 23.76
N MET A 198 1.29 0.13 23.03
CA MET A 198 -0.07 0.35 22.51
C MET A 198 -0.54 -0.78 21.60
N ILE A 199 0.34 -1.34 20.78
CA ILE A 199 0.01 -2.43 19.84
C ILE A 199 0.21 -3.83 20.43
N GLY A 200 0.69 -3.94 21.69
CA GLY A 200 0.84 -5.22 22.38
C GLY A 200 2.10 -5.99 22.04
N LEU A 201 3.19 -5.33 21.61
CA LEU A 201 4.48 -6.01 21.43
C LEU A 201 5.05 -6.47 22.77
N PRO A 202 5.70 -7.66 22.83
CA PRO A 202 6.42 -8.13 24.00
C PRO A 202 7.53 -7.17 24.44
N GLU A 203 7.87 -7.19 25.72
CA GLU A 203 8.91 -6.36 26.32
C GLU A 203 10.28 -6.50 25.65
N ASP A 204 10.57 -7.68 25.08
CA ASP A 204 11.80 -7.92 24.32
C ASP A 204 12.01 -6.99 23.12
N PHE A 205 10.94 -6.37 22.61
CA PHE A 205 11.00 -5.39 21.53
C PHE A 205 11.17 -3.95 22.01
N LEU A 206 11.01 -3.69 23.31
CA LEU A 206 11.03 -2.34 23.88
C LEU A 206 12.43 -1.96 24.35
N CYS A 207 12.84 -0.73 24.04
CA CYS A 207 14.18 -0.25 24.38
C CYS A 207 14.37 -0.01 25.87
N LEU A 208 13.35 0.55 26.52
CA LEU A 208 13.40 1.01 27.92
C LEU A 208 12.96 -0.08 28.91
N SER A 209 12.71 -1.30 28.44
CA SER A 209 12.38 -2.43 29.31
C SER A 209 13.65 -3.01 29.93
N ASP A 210 13.57 -3.39 31.19
CA ASP A 210 14.71 -3.97 31.93
C ASP A 210 15.26 -5.22 31.22
N LYS A 211 16.59 -5.26 31.02
CA LYS A 211 17.31 -6.35 30.35
C LYS A 211 16.98 -6.58 28.87
N SER A 212 16.09 -5.76 28.27
CA SER A 212 15.81 -5.87 26.83
C SER A 212 17.04 -5.49 26.00
N LYS A 213 17.27 -6.28 24.94
CA LYS A 213 18.22 -5.95 23.85
C LYS A 213 17.52 -5.35 22.66
N GLY A 214 16.22 -5.22 22.74
CA GLY A 214 15.37 -4.73 21.67
C GLY A 214 15.39 -3.21 21.54
N GLY A 215 14.52 -2.73 20.68
CA GLY A 215 14.28 -1.32 20.46
C GLY A 215 13.64 -1.08 19.11
N GLY A 216 13.19 0.14 18.92
CA GLY A 216 12.57 0.58 17.68
C GLY A 216 13.30 1.72 17.00
N VAL A 217 12.99 1.95 15.73
CA VAL A 217 13.48 3.06 14.90
C VAL A 217 12.39 3.49 13.93
N ILE A 218 12.32 4.77 13.56
CA ILE A 218 11.45 5.29 12.52
C ILE A 218 12.21 5.31 11.19
N GLN A 219 11.79 4.49 10.23
CA GLN A 219 12.30 4.44 8.86
C GLN A 219 11.44 5.30 7.91
N GLY A 220 11.94 5.53 6.68
CA GLY A 220 11.21 6.23 5.63
C GLY A 220 10.02 5.44 5.09
N SER A 221 10.14 4.11 5.03
CA SER A 221 9.11 3.23 4.46
C SER A 221 9.20 1.81 5.03
N ALA A 222 8.14 1.00 4.87
CA ALA A 222 8.19 -0.43 5.16
C ALA A 222 9.22 -1.15 4.29
N SER A 223 9.48 -0.67 3.07
CA SER A 223 10.53 -1.22 2.20
C SER A 223 11.92 -1.10 2.82
N ASP A 224 12.20 0.04 3.47
CA ASP A 224 13.46 0.22 4.22
C ASP A 224 13.52 -0.73 5.43
N CYS A 225 12.38 -0.90 6.13
CA CYS A 225 12.30 -1.83 7.26
C CYS A 225 12.64 -3.26 6.84
N ILE A 226 12.04 -3.74 5.75
CA ILE A 226 12.29 -5.09 5.23
C ILE A 226 13.74 -5.25 4.77
N LEU A 227 14.26 -4.30 3.99
CA LEU A 227 15.63 -4.34 3.48
C LEU A 227 16.64 -4.39 4.63
N VAL A 228 16.51 -3.51 5.61
CA VAL A 228 17.45 -3.41 6.75
C VAL A 228 17.44 -4.69 7.58
N ASN A 229 16.26 -5.28 7.81
CA ASN A 229 16.14 -6.55 8.53
C ASN A 229 16.69 -7.73 7.73
N LEU A 230 16.47 -7.77 6.41
CA LEU A 230 17.05 -8.78 5.53
C LEU A 230 18.58 -8.71 5.53
N LEU A 231 19.16 -7.50 5.48
CA LEU A 231 20.61 -7.31 5.57
C LEU A 231 21.17 -7.74 6.93
N ALA A 232 20.47 -7.45 8.02
CA ALA A 232 20.84 -7.90 9.37
C ALA A 232 20.81 -9.43 9.50
N ALA A 233 19.75 -10.05 8.99
CA ALA A 233 19.61 -11.51 8.94
C ALA A 233 20.72 -12.15 8.09
N ARG A 234 20.99 -11.58 6.91
CA ARG A 234 22.06 -12.01 6.00
C ARG A 234 23.42 -11.96 6.67
N HIS A 235 23.76 -10.82 7.30
CA HIS A 235 25.02 -10.66 8.03
C HIS A 235 25.16 -11.72 9.15
N SER A 236 24.10 -11.90 9.94
CA SER A 236 24.09 -12.88 11.03
C SER A 236 24.26 -14.32 10.52
N ALA A 237 23.63 -14.67 9.40
CA ALA A 237 23.73 -15.99 8.77
C ALA A 237 25.14 -16.22 8.20
N ILE A 238 25.71 -15.27 7.48
CA ILE A 238 27.08 -15.35 6.93
C ILE A 238 28.10 -15.48 8.06
N LYS A 239 27.97 -14.66 9.11
CA LYS A 239 28.84 -14.71 10.29
C LYS A 239 28.85 -16.11 10.94
N LYS A 240 27.68 -16.73 11.09
CA LYS A 240 27.54 -18.10 11.61
C LYS A 240 28.18 -19.12 10.66
N LEU A 241 27.88 -19.05 9.37
CA LEU A 241 28.44 -19.96 8.36
C LEU A 241 29.97 -19.83 8.26
N LYS A 242 30.51 -18.62 8.43
CA LYS A 242 31.96 -18.37 8.43
C LYS A 242 32.64 -19.00 9.64
N GLN A 243 31.99 -19.06 10.79
CA GLN A 243 32.49 -19.78 11.97
C GLN A 243 32.52 -21.29 11.76
N GLU A 244 31.50 -21.84 11.05
CA GLU A 244 31.43 -23.25 10.71
C GLU A 244 32.40 -23.65 9.58
N LYS A 245 32.65 -22.72 8.64
CA LYS A 245 33.43 -22.93 7.41
C LYS A 245 34.41 -21.78 7.18
N PRO A 246 35.46 -21.63 8.00
CA PRO A 246 36.34 -20.44 8.00
C PRO A 246 37.09 -20.20 6.68
N PHE A 247 37.35 -21.27 5.90
CA PHE A 247 38.10 -21.18 4.66
C PHE A 247 37.24 -20.98 3.38
N VAL A 248 35.90 -20.96 3.53
CA VAL A 248 35.00 -20.73 2.39
C VAL A 248 34.82 -19.24 2.17
N GLU A 249 34.93 -18.80 0.93
CA GLU A 249 34.71 -17.41 0.54
C GLU A 249 33.29 -16.94 0.83
N GLU A 250 33.13 -15.67 1.25
CA GLU A 250 31.83 -15.10 1.61
C GLU A 250 30.83 -15.12 0.45
N GLY A 251 31.30 -14.90 -0.79
CA GLY A 251 30.46 -14.99 -1.99
C GLY A 251 29.81 -16.36 -2.15
N THR A 252 30.56 -17.44 -1.85
CA THR A 252 30.04 -18.81 -1.86
C THR A 252 29.03 -19.04 -0.73
N LEU A 253 29.29 -18.53 0.46
CA LEU A 253 28.34 -18.60 1.58
C LEU A 253 27.06 -17.83 1.26
N LEU A 254 27.19 -16.62 0.71
CA LEU A 254 26.07 -15.78 0.29
C LEU A 254 25.20 -16.49 -0.75
N SER A 255 25.81 -17.12 -1.75
CA SER A 255 25.09 -17.84 -2.82
C SER A 255 24.26 -19.02 -2.32
N SER A 256 24.55 -19.53 -1.11
CA SER A 256 23.78 -20.60 -0.47
C SER A 256 22.56 -20.13 0.29
N LEU A 257 22.42 -18.83 0.59
CA LEU A 257 21.33 -18.29 1.40
C LEU A 257 20.00 -18.31 0.65
N MET A 258 18.91 -18.67 1.37
CA MET A 258 17.54 -18.67 0.86
C MET A 258 16.61 -17.93 1.81
N ALA A 259 15.89 -16.93 1.26
CA ALA A 259 14.81 -16.21 1.91
C ALA A 259 13.45 -16.71 1.44
N TYR A 260 12.39 -16.46 2.21
CA TYR A 260 11.03 -16.92 1.92
C TYR A 260 10.01 -15.83 2.17
N CYS A 261 8.97 -15.79 1.34
CA CYS A 261 7.73 -15.03 1.57
C CYS A 261 6.55 -15.70 0.87
N SER A 262 5.33 -15.26 1.18
CA SER A 262 4.14 -15.69 0.43
C SER A 262 4.03 -14.95 -0.91
N LYS A 263 3.26 -15.49 -1.85
CA LYS A 263 2.91 -14.81 -3.11
C LYS A 263 2.07 -13.55 -2.89
N GLU A 264 1.44 -13.41 -1.73
CA GLU A 264 0.69 -12.22 -1.36
C GLU A 264 1.54 -11.16 -0.64
N ALA A 265 2.83 -11.44 -0.38
CA ALA A 265 3.75 -10.49 0.21
C ALA A 265 3.93 -9.26 -0.69
N HIS A 266 4.18 -8.12 -0.10
CA HIS A 266 4.43 -6.90 -0.86
C HIS A 266 5.72 -7.00 -1.67
N SER A 267 5.75 -6.46 -2.90
CA SER A 267 6.91 -6.47 -3.82
C SER A 267 8.21 -5.91 -3.22
N SER A 268 8.14 -5.21 -2.09
CA SER A 268 9.33 -4.77 -1.35
C SER A 268 10.18 -5.91 -0.80
N VAL A 269 9.61 -7.10 -0.59
CA VAL A 269 10.37 -8.29 -0.18
C VAL A 269 11.25 -8.77 -1.32
N GLU A 270 10.69 -8.86 -2.54
CA GLU A 270 11.45 -9.21 -3.74
C GLU A 270 12.55 -8.18 -4.03
N LYS A 271 12.21 -6.88 -3.93
CA LYS A 271 13.18 -5.80 -4.09
C LYS A 271 14.29 -5.88 -3.04
N ALA A 272 13.97 -6.17 -1.78
CA ALA A 272 14.97 -6.34 -0.73
C ALA A 272 15.89 -7.53 -0.99
N ALA A 273 15.36 -8.65 -1.46
CA ALA A 273 16.14 -9.83 -1.84
C ALA A 273 17.07 -9.53 -3.02
N MET A 274 16.58 -8.80 -4.03
CA MET A 274 17.35 -8.35 -5.19
C MET A 274 18.53 -7.46 -4.76
N ILE A 275 18.26 -6.43 -3.94
CA ILE A 275 19.29 -5.51 -3.42
C ILE A 275 20.26 -6.26 -2.51
N GLY A 276 19.75 -7.18 -1.70
CA GLY A 276 20.54 -8.01 -0.80
C GLY A 276 21.36 -9.10 -1.48
N PHE A 277 21.22 -9.32 -2.79
CA PHE A 277 21.86 -10.40 -3.56
C PHE A 277 21.60 -11.80 -2.97
N VAL A 278 20.38 -12.04 -2.48
CA VAL A 278 19.97 -13.33 -1.92
C VAL A 278 18.86 -13.97 -2.74
N LYS A 279 18.82 -15.30 -2.75
CA LYS A 279 17.73 -16.04 -3.36
C LYS A 279 16.46 -15.84 -2.55
N LEU A 280 15.33 -15.69 -3.24
CA LEU A 280 14.00 -15.63 -2.65
C LEU A 280 13.14 -16.74 -3.23
N ARG A 281 12.52 -17.53 -2.35
CA ARG A 281 11.49 -18.50 -2.71
C ARG A 281 10.13 -17.94 -2.33
N ILE A 282 9.30 -17.69 -3.33
CA ILE A 282 7.91 -17.25 -3.16
C ILE A 282 7.05 -18.50 -3.00
N LEU A 283 6.27 -18.55 -1.93
CA LEU A 283 5.48 -19.72 -1.55
C LEU A 283 3.99 -19.51 -1.80
N ASP A 284 3.32 -20.58 -2.18
CA ASP A 284 1.87 -20.58 -2.35
C ASP A 284 1.13 -20.40 -1.03
N THR A 285 -0.06 -19.85 -1.14
CA THR A 285 -0.97 -19.60 -0.03
C THR A 285 -2.17 -20.53 -0.10
N ASP A 286 -2.86 -20.68 1.04
CA ASP A 286 -4.12 -21.43 1.12
C ASP A 286 -5.29 -20.66 0.45
N GLU A 287 -6.50 -21.19 0.54
CA GLU A 287 -7.73 -20.59 0.02
C GLU A 287 -8.09 -19.24 0.70
N LYS A 288 -7.50 -18.96 1.85
CA LYS A 288 -7.64 -17.69 2.57
C LYS A 288 -6.50 -16.72 2.29
N PHE A 289 -5.67 -17.04 1.30
CA PHE A 289 -4.48 -16.24 0.92
C PHE A 289 -3.44 -16.12 2.04
N GLN A 290 -3.26 -17.18 2.84
CA GLN A 290 -2.36 -17.24 3.99
C GLN A 290 -1.22 -18.21 3.73
N LEU A 291 0.01 -17.83 4.06
CA LEU A 291 1.15 -18.75 4.07
C LEU A 291 1.06 -19.68 5.28
N ARG A 292 0.88 -20.98 5.06
CA ARG A 292 0.79 -21.95 6.13
C ARG A 292 2.18 -22.40 6.62
N GLY A 293 2.27 -22.68 7.91
CA GLY A 293 3.51 -23.19 8.51
C GLY A 293 4.00 -24.49 7.88
N GLU A 294 3.10 -25.38 7.47
CA GLU A 294 3.43 -26.63 6.79
C GLU A 294 4.08 -26.38 5.43
N THR A 295 3.51 -25.48 4.61
CA THR A 295 4.06 -25.08 3.30
C THR A 295 5.48 -24.53 3.46
N LEU A 296 5.69 -23.67 4.46
CA LEU A 296 7.01 -23.11 4.77
C LEU A 296 8.00 -24.20 5.22
N ALA A 297 7.57 -25.09 6.13
CA ALA A 297 8.42 -26.17 6.65
C ALA A 297 8.89 -27.11 5.55
N LYS A 298 7.98 -27.50 4.64
CA LYS A 298 8.29 -28.35 3.49
C LYS A 298 9.31 -27.68 2.57
N ALA A 299 9.07 -26.40 2.21
CA ALA A 299 9.99 -25.66 1.35
C ALA A 299 11.39 -25.51 1.95
N MET A 300 11.49 -25.23 3.26
CA MET A 300 12.77 -25.11 3.96
C MET A 300 13.52 -26.45 4.03
N GLU A 301 12.81 -27.56 4.21
CA GLU A 301 13.41 -28.90 4.25
C GLU A 301 13.95 -29.30 2.87
N GLU A 302 13.18 -29.05 1.80
CA GLU A 302 13.60 -29.27 0.41
C GLU A 302 14.88 -28.48 0.09
N ASP A 303 14.89 -27.19 0.40
CA ASP A 303 16.04 -26.31 0.12
C ASP A 303 17.27 -26.73 0.95
N ARG A 304 17.08 -27.13 2.21
CA ARG A 304 18.16 -27.65 3.05
C ARG A 304 18.76 -28.93 2.48
N ASN A 305 17.94 -29.83 1.95
CA ASN A 305 18.40 -31.07 1.31
C ASN A 305 19.18 -30.80 0.02
N MET A 306 18.88 -29.70 -0.67
CA MET A 306 19.66 -29.20 -1.83
C MET A 306 20.93 -28.42 -1.43
N GLY A 307 21.24 -28.33 -0.13
CA GLY A 307 22.42 -27.63 0.38
C GLY A 307 22.26 -26.13 0.56
N LEU A 308 21.06 -25.58 0.34
CA LEU A 308 20.73 -24.19 0.61
C LEU A 308 20.56 -23.95 2.11
N LYS A 309 20.64 -22.69 2.53
CA LYS A 309 20.56 -22.26 3.92
C LYS A 309 19.41 -21.28 4.11
N PRO A 310 18.26 -21.76 4.62
CA PRO A 310 17.19 -20.86 5.09
C PRO A 310 17.75 -19.86 6.10
N PHE A 311 17.46 -18.54 5.91
CA PHE A 311 17.98 -17.52 6.83
C PHE A 311 16.97 -16.42 7.16
N PHE A 312 15.96 -16.16 6.30
CA PHE A 312 15.00 -15.07 6.44
C PHE A 312 13.61 -15.47 5.96
N VAL A 313 12.59 -15.14 6.72
CA VAL A 313 11.17 -15.24 6.35
C VAL A 313 10.51 -13.89 6.55
N ALA A 314 9.78 -13.41 5.54
CA ALA A 314 8.86 -12.29 5.67
C ALA A 314 7.42 -12.82 5.72
N ALA A 315 6.79 -12.75 6.89
CA ALA A 315 5.37 -13.03 7.08
C ALA A 315 4.59 -11.71 7.10
N THR A 316 3.38 -11.69 6.54
CA THR A 316 2.59 -10.46 6.41
C THR A 316 1.32 -10.52 7.25
N LEU A 317 1.08 -9.50 8.06
CA LEU A 317 -0.21 -9.24 8.70
C LEU A 317 -0.94 -8.13 7.95
N GLY A 318 -1.93 -8.50 7.14
CA GLY A 318 -2.68 -7.59 6.28
C GLY A 318 -2.00 -7.34 4.94
N THR A 319 -2.01 -8.35 4.06
CA THR A 319 -1.42 -8.29 2.71
C THR A 319 -1.99 -7.16 1.87
N THR A 320 -1.17 -6.66 0.94
CA THR A 320 -1.58 -5.53 0.09
C THR A 320 -2.70 -5.90 -0.86
N SER A 321 -2.75 -7.13 -1.35
CA SER A 321 -3.76 -7.60 -2.29
C SER A 321 -5.17 -7.65 -1.68
N CYS A 322 -5.32 -8.30 -0.53
CA CYS A 322 -6.63 -8.63 0.04
C CYS A 322 -6.73 -8.54 1.57
N CYS A 323 -5.69 -8.01 2.24
CA CYS A 323 -5.63 -7.91 3.70
C CYS A 323 -5.73 -9.27 4.41
N SER A 324 -5.12 -10.33 3.84
CA SER A 324 -4.97 -11.63 4.51
C SER A 324 -3.88 -11.60 5.59
N PHE A 325 -3.85 -12.62 6.45
CA PHE A 325 -2.98 -12.69 7.63
C PHE A 325 -2.25 -14.02 7.67
N ASP A 326 -0.94 -14.00 7.50
CA ASP A 326 -0.11 -15.18 7.69
C ASP A 326 -0.14 -15.60 9.18
N PRO A 327 -0.45 -16.85 9.51
CA PRO A 327 -0.57 -17.33 10.91
C PRO A 327 0.81 -17.45 11.56
N ILE A 328 1.26 -16.40 12.26
CA ILE A 328 2.58 -16.35 12.89
C ILE A 328 2.75 -17.48 13.91
N SER A 329 1.66 -17.92 14.57
CA SER A 329 1.67 -19.08 15.49
C SER A 329 2.03 -20.42 14.83
N GLU A 330 1.91 -20.53 13.51
CA GLU A 330 2.36 -21.70 12.74
C GLU A 330 3.75 -21.48 12.15
N ILE A 331 4.00 -20.28 11.60
CA ILE A 331 5.26 -19.91 10.94
C ILE A 331 6.39 -19.78 11.97
N GLY A 332 6.10 -19.20 13.13
CA GLY A 332 7.08 -18.91 14.18
C GLY A 332 7.86 -20.14 14.65
N PRO A 333 7.19 -21.23 15.10
CA PRO A 333 7.86 -22.47 15.49
C PRO A 333 8.72 -23.10 14.38
N VAL A 334 8.31 -22.95 13.11
CA VAL A 334 9.11 -23.40 11.97
C VAL A 334 10.39 -22.57 11.86
N CYS A 335 10.28 -21.24 11.92
CA CYS A 335 11.45 -20.36 11.89
C CYS A 335 12.41 -20.63 13.06
N GLU A 336 11.91 -20.87 14.26
CA GLU A 336 12.71 -21.24 15.43
C GLU A 336 13.44 -22.57 15.22
N LYS A 337 12.74 -23.62 14.76
CA LYS A 337 13.32 -24.94 14.45
C LYS A 337 14.50 -24.84 13.46
N PHE A 338 14.39 -24.00 12.44
CA PHE A 338 15.42 -23.84 11.43
C PHE A 338 16.47 -22.76 11.78
N GLY A 339 16.25 -21.99 12.87
CA GLY A 339 17.13 -20.89 13.29
C GLY A 339 17.11 -19.70 12.33
N VAL A 340 15.96 -19.39 11.76
CA VAL A 340 15.74 -18.41 10.71
C VAL A 340 15.19 -17.11 11.29
N TRP A 341 15.61 -15.96 10.76
CA TRP A 341 15.08 -14.64 11.13
C TRP A 341 13.64 -14.50 10.61
N LEU A 342 12.67 -14.44 11.48
CA LEU A 342 11.29 -14.11 11.13
C LEU A 342 11.10 -12.59 11.25
N HIS A 343 10.74 -11.96 10.13
CA HIS A 343 10.28 -10.58 10.05
C HIS A 343 8.77 -10.55 9.83
N VAL A 344 8.05 -9.74 10.59
CA VAL A 344 6.61 -9.57 10.46
C VAL A 344 6.31 -8.19 9.88
N ASP A 345 5.83 -8.16 8.64
CA ASP A 345 5.37 -6.95 7.97
C ASP A 345 3.88 -6.72 8.27
N ALA A 346 3.60 -5.75 9.11
CA ALA A 346 2.25 -5.28 9.44
C ALA A 346 2.05 -3.82 9.00
N ALA A 347 2.61 -3.43 7.87
CA ALA A 347 2.67 -2.04 7.42
C ALA A 347 1.31 -1.32 7.46
N TYR A 348 0.23 -1.99 7.06
CA TYR A 348 -1.14 -1.47 7.16
C TYR A 348 -1.83 -1.91 8.45
N ALA A 349 -1.96 -3.22 8.62
CA ALA A 349 -2.80 -3.80 9.66
C ALA A 349 -2.24 -3.60 11.08
N GLY A 350 -0.93 -3.35 11.22
CA GLY A 350 -0.31 -3.06 12.51
C GLY A 350 -0.94 -1.90 13.26
N SER A 351 -1.51 -0.93 12.55
CA SER A 351 -2.24 0.18 13.17
C SER A 351 -3.51 -0.27 13.92
N ALA A 352 -4.16 -1.34 13.46
CA ALA A 352 -5.37 -1.87 14.10
C ALA A 352 -5.07 -2.55 15.45
N LEU A 353 -3.84 -2.97 15.68
CA LEU A 353 -3.42 -3.66 16.91
C LEU A 353 -3.49 -2.75 18.17
N ILE A 354 -3.66 -1.43 18.00
CA ILE A 354 -4.00 -0.55 19.13
C ILE A 354 -5.36 -0.87 19.75
N CYS A 355 -6.24 -1.58 19.03
CA CYS A 355 -7.54 -2.05 19.50
C CYS A 355 -7.36 -3.45 20.13
N PRO A 356 -7.67 -3.65 21.42
CA PRO A 356 -7.43 -4.92 22.11
C PRO A 356 -8.07 -6.13 21.44
N GLU A 357 -9.25 -5.93 20.83
CA GLU A 357 -9.97 -6.99 20.10
C GLU A 357 -9.22 -7.55 18.91
N PHE A 358 -8.21 -6.84 18.36
CA PHE A 358 -7.40 -7.28 17.22
C PHE A 358 -6.02 -7.81 17.62
N GLN A 359 -5.61 -7.69 18.87
CA GLN A 359 -4.29 -8.14 19.35
C GLN A 359 -4.10 -9.66 19.26
N HIS A 360 -5.19 -10.43 19.18
CA HIS A 360 -5.10 -11.88 18.92
C HIS A 360 -4.36 -12.23 17.62
N LEU A 361 -4.29 -11.30 16.66
CA LEU A 361 -3.53 -11.47 15.41
C LEU A 361 -2.01 -11.49 15.61
N LEU A 362 -1.52 -11.04 16.77
CA LEU A 362 -0.11 -11.12 17.15
C LEU A 362 0.28 -12.48 17.78
N ARG A 363 -0.63 -13.43 17.90
CA ARG A 363 -0.29 -14.75 18.48
C ARG A 363 0.88 -15.37 17.72
N GLY A 364 1.98 -15.69 18.43
CA GLY A 364 3.23 -16.18 17.84
C GLY A 364 4.28 -15.07 17.59
N ILE A 365 4.00 -13.81 17.95
CA ILE A 365 4.96 -12.70 17.76
C ILE A 365 6.24 -12.88 18.59
N GLU A 366 6.20 -13.69 19.65
CA GLU A 366 7.35 -14.07 20.45
C GLU A 366 8.44 -14.79 19.66
N TYR A 367 8.12 -15.38 18.51
CA TYR A 367 9.09 -16.00 17.59
C TYR A 367 9.72 -14.99 16.61
N ALA A 368 9.10 -13.84 16.40
CA ALA A 368 9.63 -12.86 15.46
C ALA A 368 10.90 -12.19 15.98
N MET A 369 11.85 -11.98 15.09
CA MET A 369 13.07 -11.20 15.36
C MET A 369 12.88 -9.72 15.10
N SER A 370 11.93 -9.37 14.22
CA SER A 370 11.60 -8.00 13.85
C SER A 370 10.14 -7.85 13.43
N PHE A 371 9.62 -6.64 13.63
CA PHE A 371 8.25 -6.25 13.31
C PHE A 371 8.23 -4.83 12.75
N ASN A 372 7.39 -4.54 11.77
CA ASN A 372 7.15 -3.16 11.34
C ASN A 372 5.68 -2.84 11.15
N MET A 373 5.33 -1.57 11.34
CA MET A 373 4.05 -0.99 10.95
C MET A 373 4.24 0.46 10.49
N ASN A 374 3.27 0.99 9.74
CA ASN A 374 3.35 2.35 9.22
C ASN A 374 2.29 3.25 9.85
N PRO A 375 2.61 4.06 10.88
CA PRO A 375 1.71 5.11 11.36
C PRO A 375 1.26 6.07 10.27
N ASN A 376 2.08 6.27 9.24
CA ASN A 376 1.76 7.11 8.08
C ASN A 376 0.76 6.49 7.09
N LYS A 377 0.32 5.25 7.34
CA LYS A 377 -0.82 4.68 6.62
C LYS A 377 -2.13 4.92 7.40
N TRP A 378 -2.30 4.28 8.55
CA TRP A 378 -3.59 4.22 9.21
C TRP A 378 -3.60 4.69 10.68
N MET A 379 -2.71 5.63 11.04
CA MET A 379 -2.67 6.25 12.37
C MET A 379 -2.64 7.79 12.35
N LEU A 380 -3.16 8.43 11.30
CA LEU A 380 -3.27 9.89 11.20
C LEU A 380 -1.91 10.63 11.27
N VAL A 381 -0.82 9.95 10.99
CA VAL A 381 0.54 10.51 10.92
C VAL A 381 0.93 10.71 9.47
N ASN A 382 1.39 11.91 9.11
CA ASN A 382 1.81 12.20 7.74
C ASN A 382 3.02 11.36 7.30
N PHE A 383 3.08 11.06 6.02
CA PHE A 383 4.26 10.48 5.38
C PHE A 383 5.47 11.43 5.60
N ASP A 384 6.68 10.95 5.99
CA ASP A 384 7.05 9.57 6.15
C ASP A 384 7.21 9.19 7.64
N CYS A 385 6.66 8.05 8.01
CA CYS A 385 6.78 7.48 9.35
C CYS A 385 6.45 5.98 9.31
N SER A 386 7.46 5.15 9.13
CA SER A 386 7.37 3.69 9.19
C SER A 386 8.15 3.21 10.39
N THR A 387 7.47 2.64 11.39
CA THR A 387 8.10 2.21 12.63
C THR A 387 8.51 0.75 12.55
N MET A 388 9.68 0.43 13.04
CA MET A 388 10.28 -0.90 13.01
C MET A 388 10.86 -1.21 14.39
N TRP A 389 10.66 -2.42 14.86
CA TRP A 389 11.26 -2.94 16.10
C TRP A 389 12.04 -4.22 15.81
N VAL A 390 13.07 -4.42 16.61
CA VAL A 390 13.89 -5.64 16.64
C VAL A 390 14.06 -6.13 18.07
N LYS A 391 14.13 -7.45 18.25
CA LYS A 391 14.43 -8.08 19.55
C LYS A 391 15.89 -7.92 19.97
N ASP A 392 16.77 -7.76 19.01
CA ASP A 392 18.22 -7.62 19.27
C ASP A 392 18.81 -6.54 18.36
N ARG A 393 18.92 -5.32 18.91
CA ARG A 393 19.50 -4.18 18.20
C ARG A 393 20.96 -4.36 17.83
N PHE A 394 21.70 -5.18 18.58
CA PHE A 394 23.10 -5.41 18.28
C PHE A 394 23.29 -6.26 17.02
N LYS A 395 22.39 -7.22 16.75
CA LYS A 395 22.39 -7.96 15.49
C LYS A 395 22.06 -7.06 14.30
N LEU A 396 21.16 -6.11 14.49
CA LEU A 396 20.84 -5.12 13.47
C LEU A 396 22.03 -4.21 13.17
N THR A 397 22.56 -3.56 14.20
CA THR A 397 23.61 -2.56 14.03
C THR A 397 24.92 -3.15 13.51
N GLN A 398 25.30 -4.37 13.91
CA GLN A 398 26.50 -5.06 13.40
C GLN A 398 26.55 -5.17 11.87
N ALA A 399 25.40 -5.21 11.20
CA ALA A 399 25.31 -5.31 9.74
C ALA A 399 25.54 -3.95 9.03
N LEU A 400 25.42 -2.83 9.74
CA LEU A 400 25.33 -1.48 9.18
C LEU A 400 26.35 -0.50 9.78
N VAL A 401 27.12 -0.91 10.78
CA VAL A 401 28.08 -0.03 11.46
C VAL A 401 29.22 0.38 10.53
N VAL A 402 29.37 1.70 10.37
CA VAL A 402 30.55 2.39 9.89
C VAL A 402 30.81 3.53 10.85
N ASP A 403 31.96 3.54 11.54
CA ASP A 403 32.24 4.45 12.63
C ASP A 403 33.47 5.34 12.38
N PRO A 404 33.38 6.34 11.49
CA PRO A 404 34.46 7.27 11.23
C PRO A 404 34.63 8.25 12.42
N LEU A 405 35.84 8.74 12.63
CA LEU A 405 36.22 9.59 13.79
C LEU A 405 35.31 10.83 13.96
N TYR A 406 34.88 11.46 12.86
CA TYR A 406 34.06 12.68 12.92
C TYR A 406 32.63 12.46 13.41
N LEU A 407 32.19 11.19 13.49
CA LEU A 407 30.87 10.81 14.03
C LEU A 407 30.92 10.26 15.45
N GLN A 408 32.11 10.04 16.01
CA GLN A 408 32.29 9.54 17.39
C GLN A 408 31.98 10.63 18.42
N HIS A 409 31.34 10.25 19.51
CA HIS A 409 31.03 11.15 20.62
C HIS A 409 31.09 10.43 21.96
N SER A 410 31.29 11.17 23.04
CA SER A 410 31.51 10.65 24.41
C SER A 410 30.29 9.93 25.01
N PHE A 411 29.14 9.95 24.36
CA PHE A 411 27.90 9.34 24.82
C PHE A 411 27.49 8.10 24.02
N SER A 412 28.32 7.63 23.08
CA SER A 412 28.01 6.48 22.19
C SER A 412 27.68 5.21 22.96
N ASP A 413 28.30 4.99 24.13
CA ASP A 413 28.03 3.79 24.95
C ASP A 413 26.78 3.91 25.83
N LYS A 414 26.24 5.14 25.99
CA LYS A 414 25.14 5.47 26.93
C LYS A 414 23.81 5.76 26.20
N SER A 415 23.84 5.97 24.91
CA SER A 415 22.67 6.34 24.11
C SER A 415 22.53 5.45 22.89
N ILE A 416 21.31 5.37 22.35
CA ILE A 416 21.10 4.77 21.04
C ILE A 416 21.68 5.67 19.96
N ASP A 417 22.41 5.08 19.03
CA ASP A 417 22.91 5.77 17.86
C ASP A 417 22.15 5.29 16.60
N TYR A 418 21.15 6.07 16.20
CA TYR A 418 20.25 5.71 15.11
C TYR A 418 20.89 5.72 13.72
N ARG A 419 22.11 6.29 13.55
CA ARG A 419 22.86 6.22 12.28
C ARG A 419 23.17 4.78 11.84
N HIS A 420 23.21 3.85 12.80
CA HIS A 420 23.48 2.43 12.55
C HIS A 420 22.21 1.56 12.38
N TRP A 421 21.02 2.18 12.39
CA TRP A 421 19.75 1.46 12.31
C TRP A 421 19.08 1.51 10.93
N GLY A 422 19.71 2.15 9.96
CA GLY A 422 19.17 2.32 8.61
C GLY A 422 20.25 2.65 7.59
N ILE A 423 19.83 2.83 6.34
CA ILE A 423 20.74 3.18 5.23
C ILE A 423 21.13 4.67 5.28
N PRO A 424 20.21 5.63 5.41
CA PRO A 424 20.56 7.06 5.43
C PRO A 424 21.25 7.48 6.72
N LEU A 425 22.28 8.30 6.61
CA LEU A 425 22.87 8.98 7.76
C LEU A 425 21.94 10.07 8.30
N SER A 426 21.50 10.97 7.43
CA SER A 426 20.63 12.09 7.81
C SER A 426 19.22 11.61 8.13
N ARG A 427 18.65 12.14 9.23
CA ARG A 427 17.32 11.74 9.71
C ARG A 427 16.52 12.97 10.13
N ARG A 428 15.26 13.04 9.72
CA ARG A 428 14.29 14.07 10.15
C ARG A 428 13.83 13.80 11.58
N PHE A 429 13.28 14.80 12.24
CA PHE A 429 12.66 14.70 13.57
C PHE A 429 11.25 14.07 13.51
N ARG A 430 11.14 12.85 12.93
CA ARG A 430 9.84 12.19 12.65
C ARG A 430 9.05 11.83 13.91
N SER A 431 9.70 11.62 15.04
CA SER A 431 9.03 11.31 16.30
C SER A 431 8.14 12.44 16.81
N LEU A 432 8.40 13.70 16.38
CA LEU A 432 7.62 14.85 16.81
C LEU A 432 6.16 14.78 16.34
N LYS A 433 5.90 14.39 15.08
CA LYS A 433 4.53 14.22 14.58
C LYS A 433 3.80 13.05 15.22
N LEU A 434 4.51 11.97 15.52
CA LEU A 434 3.95 10.84 16.28
C LEU A 434 3.55 11.29 17.70
N TRP A 435 4.39 12.09 18.37
CA TRP A 435 4.08 12.70 19.66
C TRP A 435 2.82 13.58 19.62
N PHE A 436 2.71 14.49 18.64
CA PHE A 436 1.55 15.38 18.50
C PHE A 436 0.26 14.59 18.28
N VAL A 437 0.27 13.59 17.40
CA VAL A 437 -0.90 12.78 17.08
C VAL A 437 -1.33 11.97 18.30
N ILE A 438 -0.43 11.23 18.93
CA ILE A 438 -0.77 10.40 20.11
C ILE A 438 -1.26 11.28 21.26
N ARG A 439 -0.61 12.43 21.51
CA ARG A 439 -1.00 13.36 22.58
C ARG A 439 -2.34 14.04 22.32
N LYS A 440 -2.64 14.36 21.05
CA LYS A 440 -3.89 15.05 20.69
C LYS A 440 -5.10 14.15 20.67
N TYR A 441 -4.97 12.95 20.08
CA TYR A 441 -6.11 12.03 19.96
C TYR A 441 -6.22 11.05 21.13
N GLY A 442 -5.09 10.73 21.78
CA GLY A 442 -5.03 9.65 22.77
C GLY A 442 -5.21 8.28 22.14
N VAL A 443 -5.02 7.23 22.92
CA VAL A 443 -5.25 5.85 22.49
C VAL A 443 -6.71 5.63 22.08
N GLU A 444 -7.65 6.09 22.90
CA GLU A 444 -9.10 5.93 22.68
C GLU A 444 -9.57 6.62 21.39
N GLY A 445 -9.07 7.83 21.09
CA GLY A 445 -9.41 8.54 19.86
C GLY A 445 -8.90 7.83 18.61
N LEU A 446 -7.69 7.28 18.66
CA LEU A 446 -7.12 6.48 17.56
C LEU A 446 -7.86 5.15 17.39
N GLN A 447 -8.22 4.47 18.48
CA GLN A 447 -9.06 3.27 18.45
C GLN A 447 -10.44 3.54 17.83
N LYS A 448 -11.08 4.65 18.22
CA LYS A 448 -12.37 5.05 17.64
C LYS A 448 -12.28 5.27 16.14
N TYR A 449 -11.25 5.96 15.69
CA TYR A 449 -10.98 6.18 14.26
C TYR A 449 -10.83 4.85 13.49
N ILE A 450 -10.02 3.92 14.01
CA ILE A 450 -9.80 2.60 13.39
C ILE A 450 -11.11 1.79 13.32
N ARG A 451 -11.85 1.72 14.44
CA ARG A 451 -13.13 1.00 14.51
C ARG A 451 -14.16 1.55 13.52
N GLU A 452 -14.18 2.88 13.34
CA GLU A 452 -15.09 3.51 12.39
C GLU A 452 -14.78 3.10 10.95
N HIS A 453 -13.50 3.07 10.53
CA HIS A 453 -13.11 2.57 9.22
C HIS A 453 -13.47 1.10 9.01
N VAL A 454 -13.31 0.26 10.04
CA VAL A 454 -13.74 -1.15 10.00
C VAL A 454 -15.25 -1.25 9.85
N ARG A 455 -16.03 -0.44 10.58
CA ARG A 455 -17.49 -0.40 10.48
C ARG A 455 -17.96 0.01 9.09
N LEU A 456 -17.33 1.04 8.51
CA LEU A 456 -17.68 1.54 7.17
C LEU A 456 -17.34 0.49 6.08
N ALA A 457 -16.22 -0.22 6.19
CA ALA A 457 -15.91 -1.31 5.28
C ALA A 457 -16.92 -2.46 5.38
N LYS A 458 -17.37 -2.82 6.58
CA LYS A 458 -18.44 -3.81 6.78
C LYS A 458 -19.80 -3.35 6.23
N LYS A 459 -20.08 -2.06 6.29
CA LYS A 459 -21.25 -1.48 5.62
C LYS A 459 -21.17 -1.64 4.11
N PHE A 460 -20.02 -1.33 3.51
CA PHE A 460 -19.80 -1.52 2.08
C PHE A 460 -19.91 -2.99 1.67
N GLU A 461 -19.30 -3.92 2.42
CA GLU A 461 -19.48 -5.37 2.25
C GLU A 461 -20.98 -5.76 2.25
N SER A 462 -21.76 -5.20 3.18
CA SER A 462 -23.20 -5.48 3.26
C SER A 462 -23.98 -4.99 2.05
N LEU A 463 -23.59 -3.88 1.41
CA LEU A 463 -24.20 -3.39 0.18
C LEU A 463 -23.90 -4.32 -0.99
N ILE A 464 -22.62 -4.73 -1.16
CA ILE A 464 -22.22 -5.68 -2.20
C ILE A 464 -23.01 -7.00 -2.09
N ARG A 465 -23.12 -7.55 -0.88
CA ARG A 465 -23.79 -8.85 -0.66
C ARG A 465 -25.30 -8.84 -0.92
N LYS A 466 -25.91 -7.67 -1.02
CA LYS A 466 -27.33 -7.51 -1.38
C LYS A 466 -27.59 -7.48 -2.86
N ASP A 467 -26.57 -7.35 -3.67
CA ASP A 467 -26.65 -7.30 -5.12
C ASP A 467 -26.03 -8.59 -5.71
N ASP A 468 -26.90 -9.44 -6.26
CA ASP A 468 -26.51 -10.75 -6.77
C ASP A 468 -25.56 -10.69 -7.97
N ARG A 469 -25.37 -9.52 -8.59
CA ARG A 469 -24.41 -9.31 -9.68
C ARG A 469 -22.97 -9.37 -9.21
N PHE A 470 -22.70 -9.14 -7.93
CA PHE A 470 -21.35 -9.02 -7.38
C PHE A 470 -20.95 -10.19 -6.48
N ILE A 471 -19.64 -10.31 -6.26
CA ILE A 471 -19.02 -11.28 -5.35
C ILE A 471 -18.01 -10.53 -4.48
N VAL A 472 -18.04 -10.78 -3.17
CA VAL A 472 -16.93 -10.43 -2.25
C VAL A 472 -15.87 -11.52 -2.37
N ALA A 473 -14.67 -11.14 -2.81
CA ALA A 473 -13.65 -12.09 -3.28
C ALA A 473 -12.93 -12.85 -2.15
N ASN A 474 -12.91 -12.29 -0.93
CA ASN A 474 -12.28 -12.91 0.24
C ASN A 474 -12.97 -12.44 1.53
N GLN A 475 -12.56 -13.01 2.65
CA GLN A 475 -13.02 -12.53 3.97
C GLN A 475 -12.58 -11.07 4.17
N VAL A 476 -13.55 -10.20 4.46
CA VAL A 476 -13.29 -8.77 4.70
C VAL A 476 -12.65 -8.56 6.06
N HIS A 477 -11.44 -8.03 6.05
CA HIS A 477 -10.69 -7.62 7.23
C HIS A 477 -10.44 -6.11 7.21
N PHE A 478 -10.64 -5.47 8.34
CA PHE A 478 -10.37 -4.04 8.56
C PHE A 478 -11.07 -3.12 7.54
N GLY A 479 -10.34 -2.15 6.99
CA GLY A 479 -10.88 -1.14 6.09
C GLY A 479 -10.87 -1.50 4.60
N LEU A 480 -10.47 -2.73 4.22
CA LEU A 480 -10.34 -3.16 2.84
C LEU A 480 -11.42 -4.19 2.47
N VAL A 481 -12.11 -3.95 1.35
CA VAL A 481 -13.05 -4.88 0.73
C VAL A 481 -12.58 -5.17 -0.70
N CYS A 482 -12.36 -6.45 -1.03
CA CYS A 482 -12.08 -6.91 -2.38
C CYS A 482 -13.34 -7.52 -2.98
N PHE A 483 -13.77 -7.02 -4.13
CA PHE A 483 -14.99 -7.47 -4.77
C PHE A 483 -14.82 -7.51 -6.30
N ARG A 484 -15.77 -8.16 -6.96
CA ARG A 484 -15.84 -8.19 -8.42
C ARG A 484 -17.29 -8.33 -8.89
N LEU A 485 -17.57 -7.85 -10.10
CA LEU A 485 -18.75 -8.18 -10.85
C LEU A 485 -18.64 -9.64 -11.35
N LYS A 486 -19.72 -10.42 -11.30
CA LYS A 486 -19.77 -11.76 -11.89
C LYS A 486 -19.55 -11.66 -13.40
N GLY A 487 -18.69 -12.52 -13.95
CA GLY A 487 -18.28 -12.50 -15.34
C GLY A 487 -16.78 -12.51 -15.53
N SER A 488 -16.32 -12.07 -16.70
CA SER A 488 -14.91 -12.12 -17.10
C SER A 488 -14.02 -11.12 -16.36
N ASN A 489 -12.71 -11.34 -16.43
CA ASN A 489 -11.72 -10.36 -15.93
C ASN A 489 -11.75 -9.06 -16.74
N SER A 490 -11.98 -9.14 -18.06
CA SER A 490 -12.09 -7.96 -18.95
C SER A 490 -13.28 -7.09 -18.59
N LEU A 491 -14.43 -7.67 -18.24
CA LEU A 491 -15.59 -6.92 -17.74
C LEU A 491 -15.26 -6.11 -16.49
N ASN A 492 -14.55 -6.71 -15.54
CA ASN A 492 -14.13 -6.05 -14.31
C ASN A 492 -13.07 -4.96 -14.55
N GLN A 493 -12.18 -5.15 -15.54
CA GLN A 493 -11.23 -4.13 -15.97
C GLN A 493 -11.96 -2.94 -16.61
N LYS A 494 -12.95 -3.19 -17.50
CA LYS A 494 -13.77 -2.16 -18.12
C LYS A 494 -14.52 -1.36 -17.05
N LEU A 495 -15.17 -2.04 -16.08
CA LEU A 495 -15.87 -1.39 -14.97
C LEU A 495 -14.95 -0.46 -14.17
N LEU A 496 -13.81 -0.96 -13.70
CA LEU A 496 -12.87 -0.16 -12.91
C LEU A 496 -12.30 1.03 -13.72
N SER A 497 -11.95 0.81 -14.99
CA SER A 497 -11.41 1.85 -15.87
C SER A 497 -12.42 2.97 -16.10
N SER A 498 -13.70 2.64 -16.38
CA SER A 498 -14.78 3.61 -16.58
C SER A 498 -15.03 4.45 -15.32
N ILE A 499 -15.10 3.79 -14.14
CA ILE A 499 -15.26 4.49 -12.86
C ILE A 499 -14.09 5.46 -12.61
N ASN A 500 -12.84 5.00 -12.77
CA ASN A 500 -11.66 5.84 -12.52
C ASN A 500 -11.55 7.01 -13.52
N ALA A 501 -11.85 6.77 -14.80
CA ALA A 501 -11.86 7.80 -15.84
C ALA A 501 -12.88 8.90 -15.55
N SER A 502 -14.02 8.57 -14.96
CA SER A 502 -15.05 9.54 -14.58
C SER A 502 -14.55 10.56 -13.55
N GLY A 503 -13.55 10.22 -12.73
CA GLY A 503 -13.05 11.02 -11.60
C GLY A 503 -14.05 11.15 -10.45
N LYS A 504 -15.14 10.35 -10.45
CA LYS A 504 -16.12 10.31 -9.35
C LYS A 504 -15.62 9.48 -8.17
N LEU A 505 -14.92 8.38 -8.45
CA LEU A 505 -14.25 7.51 -7.47
C LEU A 505 -12.85 7.17 -7.98
N HIS A 506 -11.99 6.74 -7.07
CA HIS A 506 -10.71 6.13 -7.43
C HIS A 506 -10.48 4.85 -6.64
N MET A 507 -10.29 3.75 -7.35
CA MET A 507 -9.99 2.42 -6.82
C MET A 507 -8.84 1.79 -7.63
N VAL A 508 -8.25 0.72 -7.11
CA VAL A 508 -7.17 -0.02 -7.78
C VAL A 508 -7.48 -1.51 -7.81
N PRO A 509 -6.98 -2.24 -8.81
CA PRO A 509 -7.19 -3.67 -8.90
C PRO A 509 -6.22 -4.47 -8.02
N ALA A 510 -6.53 -5.77 -7.87
CA ALA A 510 -5.59 -6.82 -7.52
C ALA A 510 -5.92 -8.09 -8.29
N SER A 511 -5.02 -9.06 -8.27
CA SER A 511 -5.27 -10.42 -8.77
C SER A 511 -5.29 -11.38 -7.58
N LEU A 512 -6.36 -12.15 -7.43
CA LEU A 512 -6.50 -13.17 -6.41
C LEU A 512 -6.78 -14.52 -7.09
N SER A 513 -5.81 -15.43 -7.05
CA SER A 513 -5.89 -16.74 -7.72
C SER A 513 -6.29 -16.62 -9.21
N GLY A 514 -5.69 -15.66 -9.93
CA GLY A 514 -5.98 -15.41 -11.34
C GLY A 514 -7.23 -14.58 -11.63
N ASN A 515 -8.06 -14.31 -10.62
CA ASN A 515 -9.24 -13.45 -10.75
C ASN A 515 -8.87 -11.97 -10.57
N TYR A 516 -9.29 -11.15 -11.51
CA TYR A 516 -9.23 -9.70 -11.35
C TYR A 516 -10.27 -9.25 -10.34
N VAL A 517 -9.85 -8.54 -9.30
CA VAL A 517 -10.71 -8.00 -8.26
C VAL A 517 -10.50 -6.51 -8.09
N ILE A 518 -11.54 -5.81 -7.71
CA ILE A 518 -11.52 -4.37 -7.41
C ILE A 518 -11.34 -4.21 -5.90
N ARG A 519 -10.35 -3.42 -5.51
CA ARG A 519 -10.08 -3.11 -4.11
C ARG A 519 -10.72 -1.79 -3.72
N PHE A 520 -11.59 -1.84 -2.72
CA PHE A 520 -12.19 -0.68 -2.08
C PHE A 520 -11.63 -0.54 -0.66
N CYS A 521 -10.88 0.52 -0.41
CA CYS A 521 -10.31 0.82 0.90
C CYS A 521 -10.95 2.09 1.49
N VAL A 522 -11.36 2.05 2.76
CA VAL A 522 -11.77 3.25 3.49
C VAL A 522 -10.52 4.03 3.86
N CYS A 523 -10.27 5.18 3.21
CA CYS A 523 -9.03 5.94 3.33
C CYS A 523 -9.18 7.29 4.04
N ALA A 524 -10.24 8.04 3.76
CA ALA A 524 -10.41 9.40 4.25
C ALA A 524 -10.61 9.45 5.77
N GLN A 525 -9.90 10.36 6.45
CA GLN A 525 -9.96 10.51 7.92
C GLN A 525 -11.39 10.64 8.46
N HIS A 526 -12.23 11.38 7.76
CA HIS A 526 -13.60 11.70 8.15
C HIS A 526 -14.64 11.02 7.25
N ALA A 527 -14.32 9.82 6.74
CA ALA A 527 -15.26 9.03 5.94
C ALA A 527 -16.56 8.79 6.72
N THR A 528 -17.70 8.87 6.02
CA THR A 528 -19.04 8.76 6.57
C THR A 528 -19.85 7.66 5.89
N ASP A 529 -21.00 7.31 6.48
CA ASP A 529 -21.98 6.43 5.85
C ASP A 529 -22.47 6.94 4.50
N ALA A 530 -22.60 8.27 4.35
CA ALA A 530 -23.02 8.90 3.09
C ALA A 530 -21.98 8.70 1.98
N ASP A 531 -20.68 8.76 2.32
CA ASP A 531 -19.60 8.51 1.34
C ASP A 531 -19.60 7.06 0.85
N ILE A 532 -19.89 6.10 1.74
CA ILE A 532 -19.99 4.69 1.38
C ILE A 532 -21.19 4.41 0.48
N ILE A 533 -22.36 5.01 0.78
CA ILE A 533 -23.55 4.88 -0.06
C ILE A 533 -23.29 5.49 -1.44
N HIS A 534 -22.75 6.73 -1.48
CA HIS A 534 -22.42 7.38 -2.74
C HIS A 534 -21.44 6.57 -3.59
N ALA A 535 -20.42 5.95 -2.97
CA ALA A 535 -19.49 5.10 -3.68
C ALA A 535 -20.21 3.88 -4.30
N TRP A 536 -21.13 3.28 -3.56
CA TRP A 536 -21.93 2.16 -4.06
C TRP A 536 -22.84 2.59 -5.22
N ASP A 537 -23.53 3.71 -5.09
CA ASP A 537 -24.41 4.27 -6.13
C ASP A 537 -23.64 4.54 -7.44
N VAL A 538 -22.40 5.03 -7.36
CA VAL A 538 -21.54 5.22 -8.52
C VAL A 538 -21.16 3.88 -9.15
N ILE A 539 -20.79 2.88 -8.34
CA ILE A 539 -20.40 1.54 -8.83
C ILE A 539 -21.58 0.88 -9.54
N THR A 540 -22.78 0.91 -8.96
CA THR A 540 -23.98 0.30 -9.54
C THR A 540 -24.40 0.99 -10.83
N MET A 541 -24.35 2.33 -10.87
CA MET A 541 -24.64 3.11 -12.08
C MET A 541 -23.73 2.69 -13.25
N PHE A 542 -22.41 2.65 -13.06
CA PHE A 542 -21.49 2.22 -14.12
C PHE A 542 -21.66 0.74 -14.49
N THR A 543 -22.06 -0.09 -13.54
CA THR A 543 -22.35 -1.49 -13.80
C THR A 543 -23.56 -1.64 -14.73
N GLU A 544 -24.62 -0.88 -14.48
CA GLU A 544 -25.82 -0.86 -15.32
C GLU A 544 -25.48 -0.39 -16.73
N GLU A 545 -24.78 0.75 -16.87
CA GLU A 545 -24.35 1.27 -18.17
C GLU A 545 -23.53 0.25 -18.98
N ILE A 546 -22.58 -0.45 -18.35
CA ILE A 546 -21.73 -1.43 -19.03
C ILE A 546 -22.51 -2.68 -19.44
N LEU A 547 -23.40 -3.17 -18.57
CA LEU A 547 -24.21 -4.36 -18.88
C LEU A 547 -25.24 -4.08 -19.97
N GLU A 548 -25.78 -2.86 -20.06
CA GLU A 548 -26.65 -2.44 -21.16
C GLU A 548 -25.89 -2.37 -22.48
N LEU A 549 -24.68 -1.77 -22.48
CA LEU A 549 -23.84 -1.72 -23.67
C LEU A 549 -23.47 -3.12 -24.19
N MET A 550 -23.16 -4.05 -23.28
CA MET A 550 -22.86 -5.44 -23.68
C MET A 550 -24.07 -6.16 -24.29
N LYS A 551 -25.29 -5.91 -23.80
CA LYS A 551 -26.49 -6.47 -24.41
C LYS A 551 -26.68 -5.95 -25.83
N VAL A 552 -26.46 -4.65 -26.04
CA VAL A 552 -26.54 -4.04 -27.38
C VAL A 552 -25.47 -4.59 -28.32
N ASP A 553 -24.25 -4.83 -27.83
CA ASP A 553 -23.18 -5.39 -28.64
C ASP A 553 -23.48 -6.87 -29.00
N MET A 554 -23.97 -7.69 -28.06
CA MET A 554 -24.40 -9.08 -28.34
C MET A 554 -25.54 -9.15 -29.37
N THR A 555 -26.54 -8.26 -29.22
CA THR A 555 -27.65 -8.22 -30.20
C THR A 555 -27.15 -7.82 -31.59
N LYS A 556 -26.13 -7.00 -31.71
CA LYS A 556 -25.52 -6.65 -33.01
C LYS A 556 -24.68 -7.78 -33.59
N GLU A 557 -23.96 -8.53 -32.74
CA GLU A 557 -23.22 -9.72 -33.15
C GLU A 557 -24.19 -10.81 -33.61
N GLU A 558 -25.31 -11.04 -32.88
CA GLU A 558 -26.37 -11.97 -33.28
C GLU A 558 -27.03 -11.57 -34.62
N ILE A 559 -27.29 -10.27 -34.85
CA ILE A 559 -27.83 -9.77 -36.13
C ILE A 559 -26.82 -9.93 -37.27
N ALA A 560 -25.53 -9.66 -37.02
CA ALA A 560 -24.50 -9.81 -38.02
C ALA A 560 -24.27 -11.30 -38.40
N GLU A 561 -24.35 -12.22 -37.44
CA GLU A 561 -24.31 -13.66 -37.69
C GLU A 561 -25.54 -14.12 -38.49
N GLU A 562 -26.76 -13.61 -38.20
CA GLU A 562 -27.96 -13.87 -38.96
C GLU A 562 -27.88 -13.30 -40.41
N GLU A 563 -27.32 -12.10 -40.59
CA GLU A 563 -27.09 -11.48 -41.90
C GLU A 563 -26.04 -12.26 -42.73
N GLU A 564 -24.94 -12.76 -42.10
CA GLU A 564 -23.97 -13.63 -42.78
C GLU A 564 -24.56 -14.99 -43.18
N GLU A 565 -25.40 -15.61 -42.31
CA GLU A 565 -26.11 -16.85 -42.65
C GLU A 565 -27.13 -16.65 -43.81
N GLU A 566 -27.87 -15.51 -43.85
CA GLU A 566 -28.76 -15.16 -44.93
C GLU A 566 -28.02 -14.92 -46.27
N GLU A 567 -26.84 -14.24 -46.24
CA GLU A 567 -25.99 -14.03 -47.41
C GLU A 567 -25.42 -15.37 -47.95
N GLU A 568 -24.99 -16.30 -47.07
CA GLU A 568 -24.53 -17.65 -47.47
C GLU A 568 -25.69 -18.49 -48.09
N GLU A 569 -26.92 -18.40 -47.52
CA GLU A 569 -28.10 -19.08 -48.13
C GLU A 569 -28.50 -18.48 -49.48
N GLU A 570 -28.38 -17.15 -49.67
CA GLU A 570 -28.64 -16.52 -50.98
C GLU A 570 -27.58 -16.92 -52.02
N GLU A 571 -26.27 -16.98 -51.65
CA GLU A 571 -25.21 -17.47 -52.55
C GLU A 571 -25.41 -18.95 -52.94
N GLU A 572 -25.82 -19.83 -51.98
CA GLU A 572 -26.12 -21.23 -52.31
C GLU A 572 -27.32 -21.37 -53.29
N VAL A 573 -28.34 -20.52 -53.15
CA VAL A 573 -29.49 -20.50 -54.05
C VAL A 573 -29.10 -20.00 -55.45
N GLU A 574 -28.26 -18.94 -55.54
CA GLU A 574 -27.76 -18.46 -56.85
C GLU A 574 -26.86 -19.51 -57.51
N GLU A 575 -26.01 -20.24 -56.78
CA GLU A 575 -25.20 -21.34 -57.35
C GLU A 575 -26.08 -22.51 -57.83
N GLU A 576 -27.18 -22.86 -57.11
CA GLU A 576 -28.11 -23.87 -57.53
C GLU A 576 -28.90 -23.45 -58.78
N GLU A 577 -29.27 -22.18 -58.96
CA GLU A 577 -29.92 -21.63 -60.13
C GLU A 577 -28.95 -21.59 -61.33
N GLU A 578 -27.68 -21.17 -61.15
CA GLU A 578 -26.68 -21.26 -62.22
C GLU A 578 -26.39 -22.71 -62.66
N GLU A 579 -26.32 -23.65 -61.68
CA GLU A 579 -26.16 -25.06 -62.04
C GLU A 579 -27.34 -25.60 -62.81
N LYS A 580 -28.58 -25.13 -62.54
CA LYS A 580 -29.78 -25.50 -63.32
C LYS A 580 -29.79 -24.93 -64.73
N GLU A 581 -29.42 -23.64 -64.87
CA GLU A 581 -29.32 -23.03 -66.23
C GLU A 581 -28.22 -23.69 -67.07
N ILE A 582 -27.06 -24.04 -66.41
CA ILE A 582 -26.00 -24.78 -67.09
C ILE A 582 -26.47 -26.18 -67.52
N LYS A 583 -27.27 -26.90 -66.71
CA LYS A 583 -27.84 -28.20 -67.03
C LYS A 583 -28.86 -28.11 -68.17
N GLU A 584 -29.75 -27.11 -68.14
CA GLU A 584 -30.71 -26.87 -69.22
C GLU A 584 -29.98 -26.53 -70.53
N HIS A 585 -28.95 -25.72 -70.51
CA HIS A 585 -28.16 -25.37 -71.69
C HIS A 585 -27.36 -26.55 -72.24
N VAL A 586 -26.87 -27.43 -71.35
CA VAL A 586 -26.20 -28.69 -71.76
C VAL A 586 -27.22 -29.69 -72.37
N GLU A 587 -28.43 -29.81 -71.82
CA GLU A 587 -29.49 -30.66 -72.40
C GLU A 587 -29.95 -30.15 -73.79
N GLU A 588 -30.16 -28.81 -73.95
CA GLU A 588 -30.45 -28.22 -75.26
C GLU A 588 -29.31 -28.44 -76.25
N SER A 589 -28.03 -28.28 -75.83
CA SER A 589 -26.90 -28.52 -76.71
C SER A 589 -26.70 -29.99 -77.08
N VAL A 590 -27.05 -30.94 -76.20
CA VAL A 590 -27.03 -32.36 -76.45
C VAL A 590 -28.13 -32.72 -77.40
N ASP A 591 -29.32 -32.15 -77.30
CA ASP A 591 -30.43 -32.36 -78.26
C ASP A 591 -30.13 -31.79 -79.66
N GLU A 592 -29.46 -30.58 -79.70
CA GLU A 592 -28.98 -30.08 -81.01
C GLU A 592 -27.89 -30.96 -81.63
N VAL A 593 -26.97 -31.50 -80.84
CA VAL A 593 -25.92 -32.43 -81.30
C VAL A 593 -26.59 -33.76 -81.80
N PHE A 594 -27.59 -34.29 -81.04
CA PHE A 594 -28.36 -35.47 -81.47
C PHE A 594 -29.15 -35.19 -82.71
N LEU A 595 -29.71 -33.98 -82.89
CA LEU A 595 -30.41 -33.57 -84.11
C LEU A 595 -29.44 -33.43 -85.30
N LEU A 596 -28.23 -32.92 -85.05
CA LEU A 596 -27.17 -32.84 -86.08
C LEU A 596 -26.59 -34.22 -86.43
N GLU A 597 -26.41 -35.12 -85.46
CA GLU A 597 -26.01 -36.51 -85.75
C GLU A 597 -27.07 -37.29 -86.48
N ARG A 598 -28.40 -37.10 -86.21
CA ARG A 598 -29.48 -37.65 -86.98
C ARG A 598 -29.51 -37.11 -88.44
N LYS A 599 -29.22 -35.81 -88.61
CA LYS A 599 -29.05 -35.19 -89.93
C LYS A 599 -27.80 -35.69 -90.65
N ARG A 600 -26.71 -35.97 -89.98
CA ARG A 600 -25.46 -36.54 -90.49
C ARG A 600 -25.63 -38.04 -90.81
N SER A 601 -26.36 -38.82 -90.01
CA SER A 601 -26.61 -40.22 -90.24
C SER A 601 -27.54 -40.45 -91.50
N GLN A 602 -28.34 -39.46 -91.87
CA GLN A 602 -29.11 -39.49 -93.14
C GLN A 602 -28.24 -39.03 -94.35
N GLN A 603 -27.11 -38.34 -94.15
CA GLN A 603 -26.22 -37.93 -95.26
C GLN A 603 -24.98 -38.83 -95.46
N ASN A 604 -24.64 -39.71 -94.46
CA ASN A 604 -23.46 -40.59 -94.52
C ASN A 604 -23.81 -42.08 -94.81
N LEU A 605 -24.86 -42.31 -95.61
CA LEU A 605 -25.12 -43.64 -96.24
C LEU A 605 -24.41 -43.79 -97.57
N LEU A 606 -23.48 -42.87 -97.89
CA LEU A 606 -22.54 -42.95 -98.99
C LEU A 606 -21.20 -42.44 -98.58
N GLU A 607 -20.27 -43.34 -98.55
CA GLU A 607 -18.80 -43.22 -98.49
C GLU A 607 -18.11 -43.70 -97.22
N ASP A 608 -17.58 -44.82 -97.52
CA ASP A 608 -16.60 -45.62 -96.79
C ASP A 608 -15.36 -44.84 -96.38
N THR A 609 -14.73 -45.39 -95.37
CA THR A 609 -13.30 -45.29 -95.01
C THR A 609 -12.80 -44.18 -94.09
N GLY A 610 -12.36 -44.65 -92.97
CA GLY A 610 -11.02 -44.28 -92.46
C GLY A 610 -10.88 -43.31 -91.33
N ILE A 611 -10.31 -43.85 -90.28
CA ILE A 611 -9.40 -43.25 -89.33
C ILE A 611 -9.93 -42.86 -87.95
N ALA A 612 -9.54 -43.70 -87.00
CA ALA A 612 -9.41 -43.43 -85.59
C ALA A 612 -8.46 -42.26 -85.30
N ILE A 613 -8.66 -41.53 -84.21
CA ILE A 613 -7.61 -41.13 -83.31
C ILE A 613 -8.16 -40.24 -82.15
N ARG A 614 -7.98 -40.74 -80.91
CA ARG A 614 -7.57 -40.10 -79.69
C ARG A 614 -8.03 -38.66 -79.39
N ILE A 615 -8.57 -38.45 -78.22
CA ILE A 615 -7.91 -37.58 -77.25
C ILE A 615 -8.26 -37.92 -75.80
N PHE A 616 -7.21 -38.09 -75.07
CA PHE A 616 -7.10 -38.17 -73.61
C PHE A 616 -6.93 -36.78 -73.05
N ALA A 617 -7.26 -36.64 -71.73
CA ALA A 617 -6.69 -35.77 -70.71
C ALA A 617 -7.15 -34.30 -70.76
N ARG A 618 -7.58 -33.76 -69.64
CA ARG A 618 -6.84 -33.54 -68.40
C ARG A 618 -7.80 -33.16 -67.30
N THR A 619 -7.83 -34.00 -66.30
CA THR A 619 -8.06 -33.60 -64.88
C THR A 619 -6.81 -32.93 -64.37
N GLU A 620 -7.02 -32.17 -63.37
CA GLU A 620 -6.09 -31.65 -62.34
C GLU A 620 -5.87 -30.14 -62.33
N ILE A 621 -6.16 -29.69 -61.22
CA ILE A 621 -5.46 -28.82 -60.27
C ILE A 621 -6.43 -27.75 -59.78
N ILE A 622 -6.79 -27.85 -58.51
CA ILE A 622 -6.45 -26.83 -57.54
C ILE A 622 -6.70 -27.40 -56.13
N GLY A 623 -5.64 -27.63 -55.46
CA GLY A 623 -5.63 -27.64 -54.02
C GLY A 623 -4.76 -26.50 -53.56
N TRP A 624 -5.09 -26.05 -52.37
CA TRP A 624 -4.25 -25.26 -51.44
C TRP A 624 -4.25 -23.74 -51.57
N LYS A 625 -4.93 -23.16 -50.59
CA LYS A 625 -4.25 -22.28 -49.59
C LYS A 625 -5.17 -22.06 -48.41
N SER A 626 -4.89 -22.78 -47.34
CA SER A 626 -5.09 -22.30 -45.99
C SER A 626 -3.71 -22.17 -45.37
N LEU A 627 -3.43 -21.02 -44.86
CA LEU A 627 -2.72 -20.80 -43.60
C LEU A 627 -3.13 -19.43 -43.11
#